data_87e2c12d48a2cec4ed78a7551e0964e9
#
_entry.id   87e2c12d48a2cec4ed78a7551e0964e9
#
_cell.length_a   1.000
_cell.length_b   1.000
_cell.length_c   1.000
_cell.angle_alpha   90.00
_cell.angle_beta   90.00
_cell.angle_gamma   90.00
#
_symmetry.space_group_name_H-M   'P 1'
#
loop_
_entity.id
_entity.type
_entity.pdbx_description
1 polymer ?
#
loop_
_entity_poly.entity_id
_entity_poly.type
_entity_poly.pdbx_seq_one_letter_code
_entity_poly.pdbx_strand_id
1 'polypeptide(L)'
;MRIISAAPSNTEILYALGLGESVVAVTRFCDYPEDAKTKPNIGGWIDVNYEKLKSFNPDLVIASSFVQNKIVTELKKQGIKVLQVDPLSINDVYESIRRIGEVTGTVIQAEKLIQDMQNGFLAIQTERGMLQQRFKVYAEEWHQPPTCAGNWVPELIELAGGNSFCPQGIVSEPFDENKLFAWNPKIVILHWCGFGTQSNIDWFKQRWPTLDAVKNNKVYCIDDRLLNRPGPRLVEATREIQKVLGVMQVNSPA
;
A
#
# COMPACT_ATOMS: atom_id res chain seq x y z
N MET A 1 -0.91 -4.89 26.92
CA MET A 1 0.28 -4.38 26.17
C MET A 1 -0.04 -2.99 25.67
N ARG A 2 0.90 -2.05 25.78
CA ARG A 2 0.77 -0.66 25.26
C ARG A 2 1.57 -0.56 23.96
N ILE A 3 0.88 -0.43 22.86
CA ILE A 3 1.49 -0.46 21.51
C ILE A 3 1.43 0.93 20.89
N ILE A 4 2.53 1.39 20.31
CA ILE A 4 2.55 2.55 19.43
C ILE A 4 2.71 2.08 17.99
N SER A 5 1.81 2.54 17.12
CA SER A 5 1.92 2.29 15.68
C SER A 5 2.56 3.48 14.99
N ALA A 6 3.75 3.28 14.42
CA ALA A 6 4.50 4.32 13.73
C ALA A 6 4.22 4.39 12.21
N ALA A 7 3.22 3.67 11.71
CA ALA A 7 2.81 3.71 10.31
C ALA A 7 1.33 3.33 10.12
N PRO A 8 0.63 3.92 9.11
CA PRO A 8 -0.77 3.62 8.82
C PRO A 8 -1.05 2.13 8.58
N SER A 9 -0.23 1.45 7.78
CA SER A 9 -0.37 0.01 7.51
C SER A 9 -0.35 -0.84 8.77
N ASN A 10 0.57 -0.55 9.69
CA ASN A 10 0.68 -1.25 10.97
C ASN A 10 -0.54 -1.00 11.86
N THR A 11 -1.10 0.21 11.82
CA THR A 11 -2.34 0.54 12.54
C THR A 11 -3.48 -0.32 12.01
N GLU A 12 -3.64 -0.42 10.70
CA GLU A 12 -4.68 -1.23 10.07
C GLU A 12 -4.55 -2.72 10.43
N ILE A 13 -3.31 -3.25 10.43
CA ILE A 13 -3.05 -4.64 10.86
C ILE A 13 -3.40 -4.82 12.34
N LEU A 14 -2.95 -3.95 13.24
CA LEU A 14 -3.24 -4.04 14.67
C LEU A 14 -4.75 -4.05 14.97
N TYR A 15 -5.50 -3.18 14.30
CA TYR A 15 -6.96 -3.16 14.44
C TYR A 15 -7.61 -4.43 13.89
N ALA A 16 -7.15 -4.94 12.75
CA ALA A 16 -7.63 -6.21 12.19
C ALA A 16 -7.34 -7.42 13.08
N LEU A 17 -6.26 -7.36 13.88
CA LEU A 17 -5.94 -8.37 14.89
C LEU A 17 -6.72 -8.20 16.22
N GLY A 18 -7.63 -7.21 16.30
CA GLY A 18 -8.41 -6.94 17.52
C GLY A 18 -7.63 -6.17 18.61
N LEU A 19 -6.52 -5.53 18.26
CA LEU A 19 -5.64 -4.83 19.23
C LEU A 19 -5.88 -3.32 19.30
N GLY A 20 -7.01 -2.80 18.79
CA GLY A 20 -7.31 -1.37 18.77
C GLY A 20 -7.18 -0.71 20.15
N GLU A 21 -7.68 -1.36 21.21
CA GLU A 21 -7.56 -0.87 22.58
C GLU A 21 -6.12 -0.89 23.13
N SER A 22 -5.27 -1.76 22.58
CA SER A 22 -3.84 -1.82 22.92
C SER A 22 -3.04 -0.71 22.26
N VAL A 23 -3.54 -0.11 21.18
CA VAL A 23 -2.90 1.01 20.47
C VAL A 23 -3.11 2.30 21.27
N VAL A 24 -2.04 2.76 21.92
CA VAL A 24 -2.08 3.95 22.81
C VAL A 24 -1.72 5.25 22.09
N ALA A 25 -1.02 5.18 20.95
CA ALA A 25 -0.72 6.32 20.11
C ALA A 25 -0.36 5.87 18.67
N VAL A 26 -0.52 6.80 17.73
CA VAL A 26 -0.31 6.55 16.29
C VAL A 26 0.40 7.74 15.64
N THR A 27 0.80 7.65 14.36
CA THR A 27 1.22 8.83 13.59
C THR A 27 0.01 9.62 13.10
N ARG A 28 0.19 10.89 12.73
CA ARG A 28 -0.89 11.75 12.19
C ARG A 28 -1.50 11.26 10.86
N PHE A 29 -0.89 10.26 10.22
CA PHE A 29 -1.37 9.68 8.97
C PHE A 29 -2.20 8.41 9.16
N CYS A 30 -2.36 7.94 10.41
CA CYS A 30 -3.16 6.76 10.75
C CYS A 30 -4.64 7.16 10.83
N ASP A 31 -5.36 6.99 9.75
CA ASP A 31 -6.73 7.46 9.56
C ASP A 31 -7.75 6.33 9.34
N TYR A 32 -7.29 5.07 9.42
CA TYR A 32 -8.15 3.89 9.28
C TYR A 32 -7.77 2.80 10.32
N PRO A 33 -8.77 2.13 10.92
CA PRO A 33 -10.20 2.46 10.86
C PRO A 33 -10.49 3.84 11.50
N GLU A 34 -11.76 4.31 11.44
CA GLU A 34 -12.12 5.65 11.92
C GLU A 34 -11.68 5.90 13.37
N ASP A 35 -11.77 4.88 14.23
CA ASP A 35 -11.31 4.94 15.62
C ASP A 35 -9.81 5.30 15.76
N ALA A 36 -8.97 4.94 14.79
CA ALA A 36 -7.55 5.28 14.83
C ALA A 36 -7.31 6.80 14.85
N LYS A 37 -8.21 7.61 14.29
CA LYS A 37 -8.13 9.07 14.31
C LYS A 37 -8.30 9.67 15.70
N THR A 38 -8.92 8.94 16.61
CA THR A 38 -9.13 9.37 18.00
C THR A 38 -7.89 9.17 18.86
N LYS A 39 -6.94 8.35 18.42
CA LYS A 39 -5.73 8.04 19.18
C LYS A 39 -4.76 9.24 19.20
N PRO A 40 -4.07 9.48 20.32
CA PRO A 40 -3.03 10.49 20.40
C PRO A 40 -1.97 10.29 19.30
N ASN A 41 -1.55 11.38 18.63
CA ASN A 41 -0.52 11.27 17.61
C ASN A 41 0.88 11.60 18.15
N ILE A 42 1.90 10.88 17.67
CA ILE A 42 3.32 11.02 18.02
C ILE A 42 4.13 11.84 17.01
N GLY A 43 3.51 12.50 16.06
CA GLY A 43 4.16 13.17 14.94
C GLY A 43 3.84 12.50 13.60
N GLY A 44 4.70 12.71 12.60
CA GLY A 44 4.54 12.10 11.30
C GLY A 44 5.25 10.76 11.15
N TRP A 45 5.37 10.30 9.91
CA TRP A 45 5.99 9.02 9.59
C TRP A 45 7.52 9.04 9.76
N ILE A 46 8.16 10.20 9.44
CA ILE A 46 9.61 10.39 9.52
C ILE A 46 10.03 11.47 10.53
N ASP A 47 9.08 12.17 11.12
CA ASP A 47 9.28 13.26 12.08
C ASP A 47 8.54 12.96 13.40
N VAL A 48 8.94 11.87 14.06
CA VAL A 48 8.37 11.42 15.33
C VAL A 48 8.85 12.31 16.49
N ASN A 49 7.92 12.71 17.36
CA ASN A 49 8.24 13.35 18.62
C ASN A 49 8.57 12.30 19.69
N TYR A 50 9.86 12.10 19.95
CA TYR A 50 10.35 11.06 20.87
C TYR A 50 9.90 11.27 22.31
N GLU A 51 9.86 12.51 22.82
CA GLU A 51 9.43 12.80 24.19
C GLU A 51 7.95 12.45 24.37
N LYS A 52 7.12 12.84 23.40
CA LYS A 52 5.71 12.47 23.39
C LYS A 52 5.51 10.96 23.27
N LEU A 53 6.29 10.28 22.41
CA LEU A 53 6.25 8.83 22.29
C LEU A 53 6.56 8.15 23.63
N LYS A 54 7.62 8.56 24.31
CA LYS A 54 8.02 8.02 25.63
C LYS A 54 6.96 8.25 26.70
N SER A 55 6.27 9.39 26.68
CA SER A 55 5.24 9.69 27.70
C SER A 55 4.10 8.69 27.72
N PHE A 56 3.91 7.93 26.65
CA PHE A 56 2.94 6.83 26.60
C PHE A 56 3.45 5.53 27.24
N ASN A 57 4.71 5.44 27.68
CA ASN A 57 5.32 4.22 28.24
C ASN A 57 4.98 2.97 27.41
N PRO A 58 5.39 2.91 26.14
CA PRO A 58 5.04 1.78 25.28
C PRO A 58 5.81 0.53 25.64
N ASP A 59 5.12 -0.62 25.63
CA ASP A 59 5.76 -1.94 25.68
C ASP A 59 6.36 -2.33 24.32
N LEU A 60 5.81 -1.77 23.24
CA LEU A 60 6.20 -2.09 21.87
C LEU A 60 5.91 -0.90 20.93
N VAL A 61 6.85 -0.61 20.04
CA VAL A 61 6.64 0.27 18.89
C VAL A 61 6.71 -0.57 17.61
N ILE A 62 5.73 -0.43 16.71
CA ILE A 62 5.76 -1.10 15.41
C ILE A 62 6.06 -0.04 14.35
N ALA A 63 7.22 -0.16 13.74
CA ALA A 63 7.72 0.70 12.67
C ALA A 63 7.58 0.00 11.31
N SER A 64 7.66 0.78 10.24
CA SER A 64 7.54 0.28 8.87
C SER A 64 8.65 0.86 8.00
N SER A 65 9.09 0.08 6.99
CA SER A 65 10.00 0.53 5.95
C SER A 65 11.41 0.94 6.43
N PHE A 66 12.39 0.74 5.56
CA PHE A 66 13.77 1.21 5.76
C PHE A 66 13.87 2.73 5.97
N VAL A 67 12.89 3.49 5.50
CA VAL A 67 12.81 4.96 5.67
C VAL A 67 12.81 5.34 7.15
N GLN A 68 12.27 4.49 8.04
CA GLN A 68 12.23 4.69 9.48
C GLN A 68 13.48 4.18 10.23
N ASN A 69 14.53 3.73 9.55
CA ASN A 69 15.73 3.15 10.18
C ASN A 69 16.37 4.09 11.25
N LYS A 70 16.36 5.40 11.02
CA LYS A 70 16.87 6.37 12.00
C LYS A 70 16.02 6.38 13.27
N ILE A 71 14.71 6.37 13.12
CA ILE A 71 13.74 6.33 14.23
C ILE A 71 13.91 5.03 15.02
N VAL A 72 13.95 3.89 14.32
CA VAL A 72 14.13 2.56 14.93
C VAL A 72 15.44 2.49 15.71
N THR A 73 16.53 3.00 15.14
CA THR A 73 17.85 3.02 15.79
C THR A 73 17.80 3.86 17.07
N GLU A 74 17.19 5.04 17.02
CA GLU A 74 17.10 5.94 18.16
C GLU A 74 16.23 5.36 19.28
N LEU A 75 15.09 4.76 18.95
CA LEU A 75 14.22 4.12 19.92
C LEU A 75 14.90 2.92 20.62
N LYS A 76 15.63 2.11 19.85
CA LYS A 76 16.40 0.97 20.40
C LYS A 76 17.50 1.43 21.36
N LYS A 77 18.23 2.51 21.05
CA LYS A 77 19.22 3.11 21.97
C LYS A 77 18.62 3.54 23.30
N GLN A 78 17.35 3.95 23.26
CA GLN A 78 16.59 4.36 24.45
C GLN A 78 15.94 3.19 25.19
N GLY A 79 16.24 1.94 24.81
CA GLY A 79 15.72 0.73 25.45
C GLY A 79 14.27 0.38 25.09
N ILE A 80 13.68 1.06 24.10
CA ILE A 80 12.32 0.79 23.64
C ILE A 80 12.32 -0.41 22.71
N LYS A 81 11.45 -1.40 22.95
CA LYS A 81 11.27 -2.56 22.07
C LYS A 81 10.61 -2.11 20.76
N VAL A 82 11.26 -2.39 19.64
CA VAL A 82 10.76 -2.03 18.31
C VAL A 82 10.71 -3.26 17.40
N LEU A 83 9.54 -3.52 16.81
CA LEU A 83 9.40 -4.39 15.64
C LEU A 83 9.38 -3.50 14.41
N GLN A 84 10.25 -3.77 13.45
CA GLN A 84 10.21 -3.14 12.12
C GLN A 84 9.78 -4.17 11.09
N VAL A 85 8.80 -3.82 10.25
CA VAL A 85 8.35 -4.58 9.09
C VAL A 85 8.62 -3.77 7.83
N ASP A 86 9.09 -4.43 6.76
CA ASP A 86 9.50 -3.75 5.51
C ASP A 86 9.14 -4.64 4.31
N PRO A 87 7.85 -4.85 4.03
CA PRO A 87 7.41 -5.73 2.96
C PRO A 87 7.70 -5.15 1.58
N LEU A 88 8.11 -6.01 0.63
CA LEU A 88 8.29 -5.70 -0.78
C LEU A 88 7.35 -6.52 -1.70
N SER A 89 6.62 -7.48 -1.15
CA SER A 89 5.70 -8.37 -1.85
C SER A 89 4.46 -8.64 -1.03
N ILE A 90 3.42 -9.21 -1.63
CA ILE A 90 2.23 -9.68 -0.88
C ILE A 90 2.63 -10.73 0.15
N ASN A 91 3.57 -11.60 -0.18
CA ASN A 91 4.05 -12.62 0.78
C ASN A 91 4.75 -11.97 1.97
N ASP A 92 5.53 -10.92 1.77
CA ASP A 92 6.16 -10.17 2.88
C ASP A 92 5.12 -9.42 3.72
N VAL A 93 3.98 -9.03 3.14
CA VAL A 93 2.84 -8.50 3.92
C VAL A 93 2.28 -9.56 4.84
N TYR A 94 2.10 -10.81 4.37
CA TYR A 94 1.68 -11.92 5.22
C TYR A 94 2.68 -12.18 6.33
N GLU A 95 3.97 -12.17 6.01
CA GLU A 95 5.03 -12.34 7.01
C GLU A 95 5.04 -11.20 8.03
N SER A 96 4.78 -9.97 7.61
CA SER A 96 4.64 -8.82 8.51
C SER A 96 3.47 -9.02 9.49
N ILE A 97 2.33 -9.51 9.00
CA ILE A 97 1.15 -9.83 9.83
C ILE A 97 1.49 -10.94 10.84
N ARG A 98 2.19 -12.01 10.43
CA ARG A 98 2.64 -13.09 11.34
C ARG A 98 3.53 -12.55 12.44
N ARG A 99 4.57 -11.80 12.09
CA ARG A 99 5.52 -11.21 13.05
C ARG A 99 4.82 -10.28 14.05
N ILE A 100 3.84 -9.49 13.60
CA ILE A 100 3.03 -8.67 14.50
C ILE A 100 2.20 -9.58 15.42
N GLY A 101 1.57 -10.63 14.88
CA GLY A 101 0.81 -11.61 15.67
C GLY A 101 1.65 -12.30 16.74
N GLU A 102 2.87 -12.72 16.40
CA GLU A 102 3.82 -13.36 17.34
C GLU A 102 4.20 -12.45 18.50
N VAL A 103 4.63 -11.21 18.20
CA VAL A 103 5.09 -10.29 19.27
C VAL A 103 3.96 -9.73 20.12
N THR A 104 2.72 -9.80 19.65
CA THR A 104 1.52 -9.33 20.35
C THR A 104 0.69 -10.45 20.97
N GLY A 105 1.04 -11.72 20.70
CA GLY A 105 0.30 -12.89 21.20
C GLY A 105 -1.03 -13.15 20.46
N THR A 106 -1.19 -12.64 19.24
CA THR A 106 -2.42 -12.77 18.42
C THR A 106 -2.19 -13.65 17.17
N VAL A 107 -1.43 -14.74 17.31
CA VAL A 107 -1.05 -15.64 16.20
C VAL A 107 -2.27 -16.20 15.46
N ILE A 108 -3.30 -16.64 16.19
CA ILE A 108 -4.51 -17.22 15.61
C ILE A 108 -5.24 -16.18 14.73
N GLN A 109 -5.37 -14.94 15.22
CA GLN A 109 -5.99 -13.84 14.50
C GLN A 109 -5.17 -13.45 13.26
N ALA A 110 -3.83 -13.50 13.37
CA ALA A 110 -2.93 -13.22 12.27
C ALA A 110 -3.09 -14.24 11.14
N GLU A 111 -3.08 -15.54 11.45
CA GLU A 111 -3.28 -16.59 10.42
C GLU A 111 -4.69 -16.51 9.80
N LYS A 112 -5.72 -16.21 10.62
CA LYS A 112 -7.06 -15.99 10.09
C LYS A 112 -7.10 -14.80 9.13
N LEU A 113 -6.50 -13.68 9.47
CA LEU A 113 -6.43 -12.49 8.61
C LEU A 113 -5.74 -12.79 7.28
N ILE A 114 -4.62 -13.51 7.33
CA ILE A 114 -3.89 -13.94 6.14
C ILE A 114 -4.76 -14.83 5.26
N GLN A 115 -5.46 -15.81 5.85
CA GLN A 115 -6.35 -16.68 5.10
C GLN A 115 -7.52 -15.91 4.46
N ASP A 116 -8.08 -14.93 5.17
CA ASP A 116 -9.15 -14.07 4.65
C ASP A 116 -8.64 -13.24 3.45
N MET A 117 -7.41 -12.70 3.53
CA MET A 117 -6.77 -12.00 2.41
C MET A 117 -6.53 -12.93 1.20
N GLN A 118 -5.99 -14.13 1.43
CA GLN A 118 -5.75 -15.12 0.38
C GLN A 118 -7.05 -15.52 -0.32
N ASN A 119 -8.11 -15.78 0.45
CA ASN A 119 -9.44 -16.08 -0.09
C ASN A 119 -9.98 -14.89 -0.92
N GLY A 120 -9.76 -13.65 -0.46
CA GLY A 120 -10.14 -12.45 -1.19
C GLY A 120 -9.45 -12.34 -2.54
N PHE A 121 -8.14 -12.57 -2.60
CA PHE A 121 -7.38 -12.59 -3.85
C PHE A 121 -7.79 -13.73 -4.78
N LEU A 122 -8.04 -14.93 -4.22
CA LEU A 122 -8.51 -16.08 -4.99
C LEU A 122 -9.88 -15.81 -5.63
N ALA A 123 -10.81 -15.16 -4.90
CA ALA A 123 -12.10 -14.77 -5.43
C ALA A 123 -11.94 -13.81 -6.63
N ILE A 124 -11.06 -12.79 -6.51
CA ILE A 124 -10.76 -11.86 -7.60
C ILE A 124 -10.20 -12.59 -8.83
N GLN A 125 -9.27 -13.52 -8.62
CA GLN A 125 -8.69 -14.31 -9.71
C GLN A 125 -9.74 -15.21 -10.39
N THR A 126 -10.66 -15.79 -9.61
CA THR A 126 -11.74 -16.65 -10.13
C THR A 126 -12.73 -15.84 -10.96
N GLU A 127 -13.15 -14.69 -10.46
CA GLU A 127 -14.03 -13.76 -11.19
C GLU A 127 -13.37 -13.31 -12.51
N ARG A 128 -12.06 -13.10 -12.48
CA ARG A 128 -11.24 -12.75 -13.65
C ARG A 128 -11.16 -13.88 -14.68
N GLY A 129 -11.26 -15.15 -14.31
CA GLY A 129 -11.12 -16.30 -15.22
C GLY A 129 -11.97 -16.20 -16.49
N MET A 130 -12.94 -15.28 -16.52
CA MET A 130 -13.76 -14.93 -17.69
C MET A 130 -13.14 -13.85 -18.59
N LEU A 131 -12.03 -13.23 -18.17
CA LEU A 131 -11.39 -12.13 -18.91
C LEU A 131 -10.35 -12.67 -19.91
N GLN A 132 -10.61 -12.51 -21.20
CA GLN A 132 -9.75 -13.04 -22.28
C GLN A 132 -8.44 -12.24 -22.52
N GLN A 133 -8.36 -10.98 -22.09
CA GLN A 133 -7.24 -10.09 -22.43
C GLN A 133 -6.61 -9.46 -21.19
N ARG A 134 -5.26 -9.49 -21.10
CA ARG A 134 -4.48 -8.72 -20.14
C ARG A 134 -4.06 -7.38 -20.72
N PHE A 135 -4.41 -6.28 -20.08
CA PHE A 135 -4.02 -4.93 -20.48
C PHE A 135 -2.67 -4.54 -19.86
N LYS A 136 -1.86 -3.83 -20.64
CA LYS A 136 -0.63 -3.18 -20.17
C LYS A 136 -1.00 -2.01 -19.24
N VAL A 137 -0.59 -2.08 -17.98
CA VAL A 137 -0.92 -1.11 -16.91
C VAL A 137 0.36 -0.47 -16.39
N TYR A 138 0.43 0.86 -16.44
CA TYR A 138 1.42 1.64 -15.73
C TYR A 138 0.79 2.22 -14.47
N ALA A 139 1.38 1.96 -13.29
CA ALA A 139 0.99 2.55 -12.02
C ALA A 139 2.08 3.54 -11.58
N GLU A 140 1.68 4.77 -11.23
CA GLU A 140 2.58 5.83 -10.82
C GLU A 140 2.35 6.21 -9.35
N GLU A 141 3.38 5.99 -8.51
CA GLU A 141 3.35 6.27 -7.07
C GLU A 141 3.78 7.69 -6.73
N TRP A 142 4.58 8.32 -7.58
CA TRP A 142 5.03 9.69 -7.40
C TRP A 142 5.27 10.37 -8.75
N HIS A 143 5.01 11.66 -8.80
CA HIS A 143 4.95 12.41 -10.05
C HIS A 143 6.27 13.10 -10.46
N GLN A 144 7.15 13.44 -9.49
CA GLN A 144 8.38 14.19 -9.80
C GLN A 144 9.53 13.83 -8.84
N PRO A 145 10.54 13.07 -9.31
CA PRO A 145 10.58 12.43 -10.63
C PRO A 145 9.47 11.37 -10.77
N PRO A 146 9.05 11.05 -12.02
CA PRO A 146 8.09 9.97 -12.25
C PRO A 146 8.61 8.67 -11.66
N THR A 147 7.84 8.12 -10.74
CA THR A 147 8.23 6.94 -9.97
C THR A 147 7.26 5.81 -10.25
N CYS A 148 7.77 4.73 -10.78
CA CYS A 148 7.03 3.50 -11.04
C CYS A 148 6.68 2.82 -9.72
N ALA A 149 5.44 2.41 -9.57
CA ALA A 149 5.00 1.67 -8.39
C ALA A 149 5.64 0.29 -8.36
N GLY A 150 6.46 0.06 -7.35
CA GLY A 150 7.10 -1.22 -7.07
C GLY A 150 6.40 -2.01 -5.96
N ASN A 151 7.19 -2.65 -5.12
CA ASN A 151 6.75 -3.43 -3.97
C ASN A 151 5.69 -4.47 -4.39
N TRP A 152 4.54 -4.49 -3.73
CA TRP A 152 3.39 -5.38 -3.97
C TRP A 152 2.45 -4.90 -5.09
N VAL A 153 2.52 -3.63 -5.52
CA VAL A 153 1.55 -3.05 -6.48
C VAL A 153 1.53 -3.79 -7.82
N PRO A 154 2.68 -4.18 -8.41
CA PRO A 154 2.69 -4.99 -9.62
C PRO A 154 1.96 -6.33 -9.45
N GLU A 155 2.09 -7.00 -8.29
CA GLU A 155 1.37 -8.25 -7.99
C GLU A 155 -0.15 -8.01 -7.94
N LEU A 156 -0.62 -6.89 -7.33
CA LEU A 156 -2.04 -6.54 -7.29
C LEU A 156 -2.61 -6.33 -8.70
N ILE A 157 -1.84 -5.66 -9.58
CA ILE A 157 -2.21 -5.47 -10.98
C ILE A 157 -2.36 -6.82 -11.70
N GLU A 158 -1.44 -7.75 -11.47
CA GLU A 158 -1.49 -9.07 -12.09
C GLU A 158 -2.65 -9.93 -11.55
N LEU A 159 -2.89 -9.89 -10.24
CA LEU A 159 -4.03 -10.53 -9.61
C LEU A 159 -5.36 -10.00 -10.18
N ALA A 160 -5.46 -8.70 -10.40
CA ALA A 160 -6.62 -8.07 -11.02
C ALA A 160 -6.78 -8.37 -12.52
N GLY A 161 -5.75 -8.92 -13.19
CA GLY A 161 -5.78 -9.27 -14.62
C GLY A 161 -5.05 -8.35 -15.55
N GLY A 162 -4.28 -7.40 -15.02
CA GLY A 162 -3.37 -6.57 -15.80
C GLY A 162 -2.03 -7.23 -16.07
N ASN A 163 -1.20 -6.53 -16.82
CA ASN A 163 0.22 -6.77 -17.03
C ASN A 163 0.93 -5.51 -16.58
N SER A 164 1.71 -5.57 -15.51
CA SER A 164 2.38 -4.40 -14.92
C SER A 164 3.60 -3.98 -15.72
N PHE A 165 3.79 -2.66 -15.90
CA PHE A 165 5.04 -2.09 -16.41
C PHE A 165 6.17 -2.23 -15.38
N CYS A 166 5.83 -2.04 -14.12
CA CYS A 166 6.80 -2.03 -13.03
C CYS A 166 7.13 -3.46 -12.58
N PRO A 167 8.39 -3.75 -12.26
CA PRO A 167 8.80 -5.07 -11.76
C PRO A 167 8.27 -5.30 -10.34
N GLN A 168 8.03 -6.57 -10.01
CA GLN A 168 7.59 -7.02 -8.67
C GLN A 168 8.75 -7.07 -7.69
N GLY A 169 8.45 -6.90 -6.39
CA GLY A 169 9.38 -7.20 -5.30
C GLY A 169 10.57 -6.26 -5.18
N ILE A 170 10.51 -5.11 -5.85
CA ILE A 170 11.53 -4.05 -5.72
C ILE A 170 10.88 -2.77 -5.20
N VAL A 171 11.67 -1.90 -4.58
CA VAL A 171 11.23 -0.59 -4.12
C VAL A 171 10.77 0.26 -5.30
N SER A 172 9.73 1.07 -5.09
CA SER A 172 9.29 2.06 -6.08
C SER A 172 10.44 3.03 -6.40
N GLU A 173 10.73 3.20 -7.69
CA GLU A 173 11.87 3.99 -8.14
C GLU A 173 11.59 4.77 -9.43
N PRO A 174 12.32 5.86 -9.68
CA PRO A 174 12.34 6.52 -10.98
C PRO A 174 12.85 5.56 -12.06
N PHE A 175 12.35 5.72 -13.27
CA PHE A 175 12.67 4.85 -14.39
C PHE A 175 13.01 5.64 -15.66
N ASP A 176 13.53 4.94 -16.68
CA ASP A 176 13.75 5.51 -18.01
C ASP A 176 12.40 5.66 -18.76
N GLU A 177 11.97 6.90 -18.98
CA GLU A 177 10.70 7.22 -19.65
C GLU A 177 10.62 6.65 -21.08
N ASN A 178 11.77 6.47 -21.78
CA ASN A 178 11.77 5.85 -23.11
C ASN A 178 11.27 4.39 -23.05
N LYS A 179 11.51 3.68 -21.94
CA LYS A 179 10.96 2.33 -21.74
C LYS A 179 9.44 2.36 -21.63
N LEU A 180 8.87 3.36 -20.96
CA LEU A 180 7.43 3.52 -20.85
C LEU A 180 6.81 3.83 -22.22
N PHE A 181 7.41 4.72 -23.02
CA PHE A 181 6.94 5.02 -24.37
C PHE A 181 6.99 3.80 -25.28
N ALA A 182 8.10 3.05 -25.26
CA ALA A 182 8.25 1.81 -26.04
C ALA A 182 7.23 0.74 -25.60
N TRP A 183 6.97 0.63 -24.30
CA TRP A 183 6.02 -0.32 -23.76
C TRP A 183 4.56 0.08 -24.03
N ASN A 184 4.27 1.36 -24.02
CA ASN A 184 3.01 2.01 -24.36
C ASN A 184 1.79 1.42 -23.63
N PRO A 185 1.56 1.80 -22.36
CA PRO A 185 0.47 1.28 -21.55
C PRO A 185 -0.90 1.61 -22.17
N LYS A 186 -1.86 0.70 -21.97
CA LYS A 186 -3.25 0.90 -22.34
C LYS A 186 -4.08 1.52 -21.21
N ILE A 187 -3.58 1.40 -19.97
CA ILE A 187 -4.19 1.92 -18.74
C ILE A 187 -3.09 2.56 -17.90
N VAL A 188 -3.42 3.67 -17.29
CA VAL A 188 -2.58 4.32 -16.27
C VAL A 188 -3.38 4.43 -14.98
N ILE A 189 -2.74 4.09 -13.86
CA ILE A 189 -3.27 4.25 -12.51
C ILE A 189 -2.35 5.22 -11.75
N LEU A 190 -2.90 6.33 -11.31
CA LEU A 190 -2.21 7.30 -10.46
C LEU A 190 -2.62 7.06 -9.01
N HIS A 191 -1.62 6.90 -8.12
CA HIS A 191 -1.83 6.76 -6.68
C HIS A 191 -0.70 7.48 -5.93
N TRP A 192 -0.51 8.77 -6.27
CA TRP A 192 0.57 9.57 -5.71
C TRP A 192 0.47 9.67 -4.19
N CYS A 193 1.54 9.31 -3.52
CA CYS A 193 1.62 9.22 -2.07
C CYS A 193 1.19 10.54 -1.39
N GLY A 194 0.16 10.45 -0.55
CA GLY A 194 -0.40 11.60 0.18
C GLY A 194 -1.44 12.42 -0.57
N PHE A 195 -1.82 12.04 -1.80
CA PHE A 195 -2.81 12.76 -2.60
C PHE A 195 -4.23 12.16 -2.51
N GLY A 196 -4.41 11.01 -1.89
CA GLY A 196 -5.71 10.32 -1.88
C GLY A 196 -6.19 10.04 -3.30
N THR A 197 -7.40 10.48 -3.61
CA THR A 197 -7.97 10.41 -4.97
C THR A 197 -7.72 11.69 -5.78
N GLN A 198 -6.82 12.58 -5.34
CA GLN A 198 -6.60 13.90 -5.95
C GLN A 198 -5.34 13.97 -6.81
N SER A 199 -4.78 12.84 -7.23
CA SER A 199 -3.70 12.82 -8.22
C SER A 199 -4.14 13.54 -9.50
N ASN A 200 -3.30 14.46 -9.97
CA ASN A 200 -3.69 15.37 -11.06
C ASN A 200 -3.59 14.68 -12.42
N ILE A 201 -4.71 14.12 -12.88
CA ILE A 201 -4.83 13.43 -14.16
C ILE A 201 -4.48 14.34 -15.34
N ASP A 202 -4.90 15.61 -15.30
CA ASP A 202 -4.65 16.54 -16.42
C ASP A 202 -3.17 16.88 -16.52
N TRP A 203 -2.48 17.06 -15.38
CA TRP A 203 -1.03 17.24 -15.38
C TRP A 203 -0.30 16.02 -15.94
N PHE A 204 -0.73 14.81 -15.59
CA PHE A 204 -0.19 13.57 -16.14
C PHE A 204 -0.38 13.52 -17.67
N LYS A 205 -1.59 13.84 -18.16
CA LYS A 205 -1.90 13.85 -19.60
C LYS A 205 -1.07 14.87 -20.38
N GLN A 206 -0.83 16.04 -19.79
CA GLN A 206 0.02 17.08 -20.40
C GLN A 206 1.48 16.64 -20.51
N ARG A 207 1.98 15.91 -19.51
CA ARG A 207 3.36 15.40 -19.50
C ARG A 207 3.59 14.35 -20.59
N TRP A 208 2.64 13.45 -20.81
CA TRP A 208 2.79 12.32 -21.75
C TRP A 208 1.62 12.16 -22.74
N PRO A 209 1.35 13.17 -23.58
CA PRO A 209 0.16 13.20 -24.46
C PRO A 209 0.16 12.12 -25.53
N THR A 210 1.32 11.50 -25.81
CA THR A 210 1.46 10.50 -26.88
C THR A 210 1.12 9.08 -26.46
N LEU A 211 1.02 8.79 -25.15
CA LEU A 211 0.65 7.47 -24.67
C LEU A 211 -0.77 7.08 -25.08
N ASP A 212 -0.96 5.84 -25.49
CA ASP A 212 -2.27 5.32 -25.86
C ASP A 212 -3.31 5.46 -24.74
N ALA A 213 -2.92 5.22 -23.49
CA ALA A 213 -3.78 5.42 -22.33
C ALA A 213 -4.30 6.87 -22.26
N VAL A 214 -3.46 7.85 -22.57
CA VAL A 214 -3.83 9.27 -22.55
C VAL A 214 -4.75 9.61 -23.73
N LYS A 215 -4.41 9.20 -24.94
CA LYS A 215 -5.22 9.42 -26.15
C LYS A 215 -6.63 8.84 -26.03
N ASN A 216 -6.76 7.72 -25.31
CA ASN A 216 -8.03 7.01 -25.12
C ASN A 216 -8.72 7.34 -23.79
N ASN A 217 -8.28 8.37 -23.05
CA ASN A 217 -8.82 8.76 -21.74
C ASN A 217 -8.86 7.62 -20.71
N LYS A 218 -7.83 6.75 -20.71
CA LYS A 218 -7.68 5.59 -19.81
C LYS A 218 -6.66 5.86 -18.70
N VAL A 219 -6.72 7.05 -18.11
CA VAL A 219 -5.94 7.47 -16.94
C VAL A 219 -6.89 7.57 -15.77
N TYR A 220 -6.64 6.80 -14.72
CA TYR A 220 -7.49 6.68 -13.54
C TYR A 220 -6.71 7.06 -12.29
N CYS A 221 -7.41 7.47 -11.25
CA CYS A 221 -6.86 7.67 -9.92
C CYS A 221 -7.46 6.64 -8.97
N ILE A 222 -6.61 5.93 -8.23
CA ILE A 222 -7.01 5.09 -7.10
C ILE A 222 -6.44 5.73 -5.83
N ASP A 223 -7.18 5.67 -4.75
CA ASP A 223 -6.76 6.20 -3.45
C ASP A 223 -5.42 5.57 -3.03
N ASP A 224 -4.40 6.40 -2.84
CA ASP A 224 -3.06 5.96 -2.44
C ASP A 224 -3.07 5.22 -1.10
N ARG A 225 -4.02 5.51 -0.23
CA ARG A 225 -4.21 4.81 1.05
C ARG A 225 -4.56 3.33 0.88
N LEU A 226 -5.09 2.93 -0.27
CA LEU A 226 -5.32 1.52 -0.60
C LEU A 226 -4.08 0.85 -1.19
N LEU A 227 -3.37 1.55 -2.10
CA LEU A 227 -2.25 0.96 -2.83
C LEU A 227 -0.91 1.06 -2.09
N ASN A 228 -0.67 2.16 -1.34
CA ASN A 228 0.62 2.42 -0.71
C ASN A 228 0.73 1.89 0.74
N ARG A 229 -0.31 1.23 1.25
CA ARG A 229 -0.32 0.68 2.61
C ARG A 229 -0.33 -0.84 2.58
N PRO A 230 0.81 -1.50 2.91
CA PRO A 230 0.89 -2.97 2.95
C PRO A 230 0.09 -3.54 4.13
N GLY A 231 -1.15 -3.92 3.87
CA GLY A 231 -2.06 -4.39 4.90
C GLY A 231 -3.31 -5.07 4.36
N PRO A 232 -4.32 -5.30 5.22
CA PRO A 232 -5.50 -6.09 4.85
C PRO A 232 -6.30 -5.52 3.67
N ARG A 233 -6.27 -4.19 3.49
CA ARG A 233 -7.02 -3.53 2.41
C ARG A 233 -6.41 -3.68 1.02
N LEU A 234 -5.29 -4.39 0.86
CA LEU A 234 -4.76 -4.74 -0.46
C LEU A 234 -5.74 -5.57 -1.28
N VAL A 235 -6.63 -6.34 -0.64
CA VAL A 235 -7.72 -7.05 -1.34
C VAL A 235 -8.72 -6.05 -1.94
N GLU A 236 -9.08 -5.00 -1.19
CA GLU A 236 -9.93 -3.91 -1.69
C GLU A 236 -9.24 -3.15 -2.83
N ALA A 237 -7.96 -2.81 -2.66
CA ALA A 237 -7.13 -2.20 -3.70
C ALA A 237 -7.16 -2.99 -5.01
N THR A 238 -7.01 -4.31 -4.91
CA THR A 238 -7.05 -5.20 -6.09
C THR A 238 -8.41 -5.20 -6.77
N ARG A 239 -9.51 -5.12 -6.00
CA ARG A 239 -10.85 -4.96 -6.57
C ARG A 239 -11.04 -3.62 -7.29
N GLU A 240 -10.48 -2.53 -6.76
CA GLU A 240 -10.50 -1.24 -7.47
C GLU A 240 -9.71 -1.30 -8.79
N ILE A 241 -8.54 -1.94 -8.79
CA ILE A 241 -7.81 -2.20 -10.05
C ILE A 241 -8.66 -3.04 -11.00
N GLN A 242 -9.30 -4.11 -10.53
CA GLN A 242 -10.16 -4.98 -11.34
C GLN A 242 -11.32 -4.20 -11.98
N LYS A 243 -11.95 -3.27 -11.25
CA LYS A 243 -13.00 -2.38 -11.79
C LYS A 243 -12.46 -1.51 -12.94
N VAL A 244 -11.28 -0.92 -12.75
CA VAL A 244 -10.61 -0.13 -13.80
C VAL A 244 -10.34 -0.98 -15.04
N LEU A 245 -9.90 -2.23 -14.88
CA LEU A 245 -9.67 -3.16 -15.98
C LEU A 245 -10.98 -3.62 -16.63
N GLY A 246 -12.05 -3.86 -15.85
CA GLY A 246 -13.37 -4.27 -16.32
C GLY A 246 -14.06 -3.22 -17.19
N VAL A 247 -13.91 -1.94 -16.90
CA VAL A 247 -14.41 -0.84 -17.74
C VAL A 247 -13.86 -0.89 -19.17
N MET A 248 -12.67 -1.47 -19.36
CA MET A 248 -12.06 -1.63 -20.69
C MET A 248 -12.76 -2.68 -21.55
N GLN A 249 -13.36 -3.71 -20.93
CA GLN A 249 -13.98 -4.81 -21.69
C GLN A 249 -15.36 -4.45 -22.25
N VAL A 250 -16.11 -3.61 -21.52
CA VAL A 250 -17.43 -3.12 -21.96
C VAL A 250 -17.31 -2.19 -23.18
N ASN A 251 -16.14 -1.56 -23.39
CA ASN A 251 -15.90 -0.57 -24.44
C ASN A 251 -15.03 -1.08 -25.60
N SER A 252 -14.65 -2.37 -25.64
CA SER A 252 -13.95 -2.96 -26.79
C SER A 252 -15.00 -3.45 -27.79
N PRO A 253 -15.04 -2.92 -29.03
CA PRO A 253 -15.88 -3.50 -30.07
C PRO A 253 -15.40 -4.93 -30.37
N ALA A 254 -16.35 -5.84 -30.56
CA ALA A 254 -16.12 -7.23 -30.95
C ALA A 254 -15.47 -7.33 -32.32
#